data_60a55244188f0cb68492fed86068c24a
#
_entry.id   60a55244188f0cb68492fed86068c24a
#
_cell.length_a   1.000
_cell.length_b   1.000
_cell.length_c   1.000
_cell.angle_alpha   90.00
_cell.angle_beta   90.00
_cell.angle_gamma   90.00
#
_symmetry.space_group_name_H-M   'P 1'
#
loop_
_entity.id
_entity.type
_entity.pdbx_description
1 polymer ?
#
loop_
_entity_poly.entity_id
_entity_poly.type
_entity_poly.pdbx_seq_one_letter_code
_entity_poly.pdbx_strand_id
1 'polypeptide(L)'
;MGNIMWKEIKSEKDIELFMREVVSFHDSCIREIYYNSGTYVNKNRGMIINTNPTMYIRFDTQISERFIQFELELGKVDKFSMNIDLQFTLEIYSATFLKKDNWFYWYSDEYADKESVYMFRCQTVKWRILPDTN
;
A
#
# COMPACT_ATOMS: atom_id res chain seq x y z
N MET A 1 19.69 12.95 -11.05
CA MET A 1 18.49 12.20 -10.69
C MET A 1 17.44 13.15 -10.13
N GLY A 2 16.29 13.23 -10.78
CA GLY A 2 15.21 14.09 -10.30
C GLY A 2 14.56 13.55 -9.03
N ASN A 3 13.89 14.44 -8.31
CA ASN A 3 13.06 14.03 -7.18
C ASN A 3 11.88 13.20 -7.69
N ILE A 4 11.67 12.05 -7.09
CA ILE A 4 10.52 11.24 -7.38
C ILE A 4 9.39 11.73 -6.48
N MET A 5 8.39 12.34 -7.10
CA MET A 5 7.31 12.99 -6.39
C MET A 5 6.18 12.01 -6.09
N TRP A 6 5.57 12.21 -4.93
CA TRP A 6 4.35 11.50 -4.58
C TRP A 6 3.21 11.95 -5.49
N LYS A 7 2.42 10.99 -5.94
CA LYS A 7 1.20 11.24 -6.70
C LYS A 7 0.01 10.82 -5.86
N GLU A 8 -0.98 11.69 -5.74
CA GLU A 8 -2.18 11.38 -4.96
C GLU A 8 -3.15 10.55 -5.78
N ILE A 9 -3.79 9.60 -5.11
CA ILE A 9 -4.87 8.81 -5.67
C ILE A 9 -6.14 9.24 -4.93
N LYS A 10 -7.04 9.97 -5.59
CA LYS A 10 -8.23 10.54 -4.97
C LYS A 10 -9.55 10.00 -5.49
N SER A 11 -9.59 9.56 -6.74
CA SER A 11 -10.80 9.18 -7.42
C SER A 11 -10.70 7.79 -8.02
N GLU A 12 -11.81 7.26 -8.48
CA GLU A 12 -11.82 5.99 -9.21
C GLU A 12 -10.99 6.08 -10.49
N LYS A 13 -10.97 7.25 -11.12
CA LYS A 13 -10.13 7.49 -12.29
C LYS A 13 -8.65 7.39 -11.95
N ASP A 14 -8.27 7.96 -10.82
CA ASP A 14 -6.87 7.88 -10.34
C ASP A 14 -6.48 6.43 -10.04
N ILE A 15 -7.39 5.66 -9.44
CA ILE A 15 -7.16 4.24 -9.19
C ILE A 15 -6.91 3.50 -10.51
N GLU A 16 -7.75 3.75 -11.51
CA GLU A 16 -7.62 3.11 -12.82
C GLU A 16 -6.27 3.41 -13.46
N LEU A 17 -5.86 4.67 -13.43
CA LEU A 17 -4.57 5.07 -14.00
C LEU A 17 -3.39 4.45 -13.23
N PHE A 18 -3.48 4.44 -11.90
CA PHE A 18 -2.45 3.81 -11.07
C PHE A 18 -2.36 2.32 -11.35
N MET A 19 -3.49 1.63 -11.40
CA MET A 19 -3.51 0.19 -11.63
C MET A 19 -2.91 -0.18 -12.97
N ARG A 20 -3.05 0.67 -13.98
CA ARG A 20 -2.36 0.47 -15.27
C ARG A 20 -0.86 0.59 -15.13
N GLU A 21 -0.39 1.57 -14.36
CA GLU A 21 1.05 1.81 -14.18
C GLU A 21 1.72 0.63 -13.49
N VAL A 22 1.06 0.03 -12.51
CA VAL A 22 1.63 -1.09 -11.75
C VAL A 22 1.12 -2.44 -12.26
N VAL A 23 0.41 -2.45 -13.41
CA VAL A 23 -0.12 -3.63 -14.08
C VAL A 23 -0.93 -4.48 -13.12
N SER A 24 -1.86 -3.85 -12.40
CA SER A 24 -2.73 -4.49 -11.40
C SER A 24 -1.96 -5.29 -10.34
N PHE A 25 -0.72 -4.87 -10.04
CA PHE A 25 0.18 -5.55 -9.10
C PHE A 25 0.57 -6.96 -9.56
N HIS A 26 0.33 -7.30 -10.82
CA HIS A 26 0.67 -8.63 -11.35
C HIS A 26 2.17 -8.88 -11.25
N ASP A 27 2.54 -10.05 -10.72
CA ASP A 27 3.94 -10.44 -10.53
C ASP A 27 4.72 -9.46 -9.65
N SER A 28 4.03 -8.89 -8.67
CA SER A 28 4.64 -8.02 -7.67
C SER A 28 4.67 -8.72 -6.32
N CYS A 29 5.52 -8.24 -5.44
CA CYS A 29 5.54 -8.71 -4.06
C CYS A 29 5.67 -7.53 -3.11
N ILE A 30 5.21 -7.70 -1.88
CA ILE A 30 5.44 -6.73 -0.83
C ILE A 30 6.84 -6.99 -0.29
N ARG A 31 7.69 -5.98 -0.40
CA ARG A 31 9.07 -6.04 0.09
C ARG A 31 9.17 -5.69 1.56
N GLU A 32 8.51 -4.61 1.96
CA GLU A 32 8.52 -4.17 3.35
C GLU A 32 7.31 -3.30 3.68
N ILE A 33 6.95 -3.29 4.94
CA ILE A 33 5.83 -2.53 5.48
C ILE A 33 6.33 -1.76 6.68
N TYR A 34 5.99 -0.46 6.74
CA TYR A 34 6.31 0.39 7.87
C TYR A 34 5.03 1.05 8.36
N TYR A 35 4.68 0.81 9.62
CA TYR A 35 3.49 1.39 10.24
C TYR A 35 3.89 2.33 11.37
N ASN A 36 3.29 3.51 11.38
CA ASN A 36 3.50 4.50 12.43
C ASN A 36 2.14 4.95 12.95
N SER A 37 1.84 4.60 14.18
CA SER A 37 0.58 5.01 14.80
C SER A 37 0.57 6.50 15.11
N GLY A 38 1.74 7.10 15.35
CA GLY A 38 1.88 8.48 15.82
C GLY A 38 1.50 8.65 17.27
N THR A 39 1.02 7.58 17.92
CA THR A 39 0.69 7.60 19.37
C THR A 39 1.95 7.29 20.16
N TYR A 40 2.17 8.03 21.23
CA TYR A 40 3.38 7.86 22.03
C TYR A 40 3.16 8.31 23.47
N VAL A 41 4.08 7.96 24.34
CA VAL A 41 4.10 8.44 25.73
C VAL A 41 5.14 9.54 25.82
N ASN A 42 4.73 10.72 26.31
CA ASN A 42 5.65 11.83 26.48
C ASN A 42 6.49 11.66 27.73
N LYS A 43 7.45 12.57 27.95
CA LYS A 43 8.37 12.47 29.08
C LYS A 43 7.71 12.65 30.45
N ASN A 44 6.49 13.19 30.48
CA ASN A 44 5.70 13.31 31.69
C ASN A 44 4.78 12.11 31.93
N ARG A 45 4.98 11.03 31.15
CA ARG A 45 4.21 9.79 31.22
C ARG A 45 2.75 9.93 30.77
N GLY A 46 2.43 11.00 30.02
CA GLY A 46 1.12 11.16 29.43
C GLY A 46 1.04 10.44 28.08
N MET A 47 -0.10 9.79 27.84
CA MET A 47 -0.36 9.15 26.55
C MET A 47 -0.83 10.18 25.53
N ILE A 48 -0.08 10.37 24.46
CA ILE A 48 -0.46 11.25 23.36
C ILE A 48 -1.04 10.41 22.24
N ILE A 49 -2.35 10.53 22.04
CA ILE A 49 -3.07 9.71 21.08
C ILE A 49 -3.14 10.43 19.73
N ASN A 50 -2.76 9.73 18.67
CA ASN A 50 -2.87 10.20 17.31
C ASN A 50 -3.97 9.41 16.60
N THR A 51 -4.84 10.10 15.86
CA THR A 51 -5.93 9.48 15.11
C THR A 51 -5.67 9.42 13.61
N ASN A 52 -4.42 9.71 13.20
CA ASN A 52 -4.02 9.70 11.79
C ASN A 52 -2.82 8.76 11.58
N PRO A 53 -2.99 7.46 11.83
CA PRO A 53 -1.88 6.52 11.61
C PRO A 53 -1.51 6.46 10.13
N THR A 54 -0.23 6.31 9.86
CA THR A 54 0.33 6.27 8.52
C THR A 54 1.01 4.92 8.29
N MET A 55 0.88 4.40 7.09
CA MET A 55 1.56 3.16 6.70
C MET A 55 2.24 3.36 5.35
N TYR A 56 3.45 2.85 5.23
CA TYR A 56 4.19 2.82 3.96
C TYR A 56 4.38 1.36 3.56
N ILE A 57 4.07 1.05 2.31
CA ILE A 57 4.26 -0.29 1.78
C ILE A 57 5.12 -0.20 0.53
N ARG A 58 6.25 -0.90 0.51
CA ARG A 58 7.13 -0.99 -0.65
C ARG A 58 6.89 -2.28 -1.38
N PHE A 59 6.78 -2.16 -2.69
CA PHE A 59 6.56 -3.28 -3.60
C PHE A 59 7.70 -3.38 -4.58
N ASP A 60 8.06 -4.62 -4.92
CA ASP A 60 8.91 -4.89 -6.09
C ASP A 60 8.02 -5.49 -7.15
N THR A 61 8.27 -5.17 -8.43
CA THR A 61 7.52 -5.71 -9.56
C THR A 61 8.47 -6.29 -10.59
N GLN A 62 8.07 -7.42 -11.20
CA GLN A 62 8.86 -8.09 -12.21
C GLN A 62 8.57 -7.59 -13.62
N ILE A 63 7.40 -7.00 -13.84
CA ILE A 63 6.91 -6.80 -15.21
C ILE A 63 6.84 -5.35 -15.69
N SER A 64 7.09 -4.39 -14.82
CA SER A 64 7.16 -3.00 -15.27
C SER A 64 8.47 -2.75 -16.01
N GLU A 65 8.38 -2.14 -17.19
CA GLU A 65 9.57 -1.76 -17.95
C GLU A 65 10.19 -0.47 -17.46
N ARG A 66 9.50 0.26 -16.59
CA ARG A 66 9.89 1.58 -16.16
C ARG A 66 10.55 1.61 -14.79
N PHE A 67 10.22 0.67 -13.92
CA PHE A 67 10.71 0.66 -12.54
C PHE A 67 10.63 -0.75 -11.96
N ILE A 68 11.44 -0.99 -10.93
CA ILE A 68 11.41 -2.24 -10.18
C ILE A 68 10.67 -2.05 -8.86
N GLN A 69 10.78 -0.87 -8.26
CA GLN A 69 10.22 -0.60 -6.94
C GLN A 69 9.27 0.58 -6.96
N PHE A 70 8.19 0.47 -6.20
CA PHE A 70 7.29 1.58 -5.94
C PHE A 70 6.77 1.49 -4.51
N GLU A 71 6.24 2.60 -4.02
CA GLU A 71 5.82 2.73 -2.64
C GLU A 71 4.45 3.38 -2.54
N LEU A 72 3.62 2.86 -1.65
CA LEU A 72 2.37 3.49 -1.26
C LEU A 72 2.53 4.14 0.10
N GLU A 73 1.92 5.32 0.26
CA GLU A 73 1.73 5.97 1.56
C GLU A 73 0.24 6.00 1.85
N LEU A 74 -0.16 5.38 2.94
CA LEU A 74 -1.55 5.27 3.35
C LEU A 74 -1.80 6.14 4.57
N GLY A 75 -2.78 7.04 4.47
CA GLY A 75 -3.16 7.91 5.59
C GLY A 75 -4.46 7.43 6.21
N LYS A 76 -4.57 7.55 7.53
CA LYS A 76 -5.71 7.06 8.31
C LYS A 76 -6.02 5.61 8.00
N VAL A 77 -4.97 4.78 8.01
CA VAL A 77 -5.13 3.35 7.83
C VAL A 77 -5.72 2.76 9.11
N ASP A 78 -6.89 2.13 9.01
CA ASP A 78 -7.57 1.58 10.17
C ASP A 78 -7.71 0.06 10.13
N LYS A 79 -7.42 -0.55 8.98
CA LYS A 79 -7.41 -2.00 8.85
C LYS A 79 -6.22 -2.43 8.03
N PHE A 80 -5.54 -3.42 8.52
CA PHE A 80 -4.49 -4.10 7.81
C PHE A 80 -4.47 -5.54 8.26
N SER A 81 -4.49 -6.47 7.33
CA SER A 81 -4.37 -7.89 7.66
C SER A 81 -3.34 -8.56 6.78
N MET A 82 -2.73 -9.59 7.33
CA MET A 82 -1.68 -10.34 6.68
C MET A 82 -1.83 -11.81 7.08
N ASN A 83 -2.13 -12.66 6.11
CA ASN A 83 -2.32 -14.10 6.31
C ASN A 83 -1.35 -14.82 5.38
N ILE A 84 -0.12 -15.00 5.84
CA ILE A 84 0.94 -15.59 5.04
C ILE A 84 1.07 -17.07 5.33
N ASP A 85 1.03 -17.89 4.27
CA ASP A 85 1.41 -19.29 4.33
C ASP A 85 2.75 -19.43 3.59
N LEU A 86 3.80 -19.66 4.36
CA LEU A 86 5.16 -19.72 3.79
C LEU A 86 5.42 -20.94 2.90
N GLN A 87 4.46 -21.87 2.81
CA GLN A 87 4.55 -23.01 1.90
C GLN A 87 4.15 -22.63 0.47
N PHE A 88 3.50 -21.49 0.29
CA PHE A 88 3.05 -21.02 -1.01
C PHE A 88 3.83 -19.77 -1.42
N THR A 89 3.79 -19.49 -2.72
CA THR A 89 4.38 -18.26 -3.26
C THR A 89 3.67 -17.02 -2.70
N LEU A 90 4.46 -15.99 -2.44
CA LEU A 90 3.94 -14.72 -1.93
C LEU A 90 3.80 -13.66 -3.01
N GLU A 91 4.01 -14.02 -4.28
CA GLU A 91 3.77 -13.06 -5.37
C GLU A 91 2.28 -12.81 -5.52
N ILE A 92 2.00 -11.57 -5.89
CA ILE A 92 0.64 -11.15 -6.16
C ILE A 92 0.31 -11.50 -7.62
N TYR A 93 -0.76 -12.25 -7.83
CA TYR A 93 -1.22 -12.56 -9.16
C TYR A 93 -1.93 -11.35 -9.78
N SER A 94 -2.86 -10.78 -9.03
CA SER A 94 -3.57 -9.58 -9.43
C SER A 94 -4.28 -9.02 -8.21
N ALA A 95 -4.19 -7.72 -7.99
CA ALA A 95 -4.80 -7.08 -6.83
C ALA A 95 -6.13 -6.43 -7.18
N THR A 96 -6.95 -6.20 -6.18
CA THR A 96 -8.17 -5.43 -6.27
C THR A 96 -8.00 -4.15 -5.49
N PHE A 97 -8.25 -3.01 -6.10
CA PHE A 97 -8.14 -1.71 -5.47
C PHE A 97 -9.38 -0.91 -5.81
N LEU A 98 -10.12 -0.51 -4.78
CA LEU A 98 -11.39 0.18 -4.99
C LEU A 98 -11.61 1.27 -3.95
N LYS A 99 -12.49 2.19 -4.27
CA LYS A 99 -12.90 3.26 -3.36
C LYS A 99 -14.40 3.13 -3.13
N LYS A 100 -14.80 3.18 -1.84
CA LYS A 100 -16.20 3.18 -1.46
C LYS A 100 -16.40 4.24 -0.39
N ASP A 101 -17.24 5.24 -0.68
CA ASP A 101 -17.43 6.41 0.17
C ASP A 101 -16.09 7.12 0.40
N ASN A 102 -15.66 7.30 1.63
CA ASN A 102 -14.41 7.98 1.96
C ASN A 102 -13.26 7.02 2.22
N TRP A 103 -13.41 5.76 1.83
CA TRP A 103 -12.45 4.73 2.16
C TRP A 103 -11.90 4.05 0.91
N PHE A 104 -10.58 3.79 0.93
CA PHE A 104 -9.91 2.94 -0.05
C PHE A 104 -9.75 1.55 0.54
N TYR A 105 -9.99 0.55 -0.30
CA TYR A 105 -9.83 -0.86 0.04
C TYR A 105 -8.88 -1.50 -0.96
N TRP A 106 -7.91 -2.22 -0.46
CA TRP A 106 -6.97 -2.94 -1.30
C TRP A 106 -6.86 -4.38 -0.83
N TYR A 107 -6.88 -5.29 -1.79
CA TYR A 107 -6.75 -6.72 -1.55
C TYR A 107 -5.70 -7.26 -2.49
N SER A 108 -4.83 -8.16 -1.98
CA SER A 108 -3.79 -8.76 -2.83
C SER A 108 -4.32 -9.87 -3.74
N ASP A 109 -5.61 -10.04 -3.85
CA ASP A 109 -6.27 -11.02 -4.71
C ASP A 109 -7.17 -10.35 -5.74
N GLU A 110 -7.56 -11.12 -6.77
CA GLU A 110 -8.47 -10.65 -7.82
C GLU A 110 -9.84 -10.28 -7.29
N TYR A 111 -10.21 -10.76 -6.13
CA TYR A 111 -11.52 -10.55 -5.53
C TYR A 111 -11.36 -9.90 -4.18
N ALA A 112 -12.32 -9.04 -3.84
CA ALA A 112 -12.39 -8.46 -2.50
C ALA A 112 -12.79 -9.57 -1.52
N ASP A 113 -11.80 -10.22 -0.93
CA ASP A 113 -11.99 -11.36 -0.06
C ASP A 113 -11.36 -11.12 1.30
N LYS A 114 -12.05 -11.54 2.36
CA LYS A 114 -11.56 -11.45 3.73
C LYS A 114 -10.33 -12.32 3.96
N GLU A 115 -10.14 -13.34 3.13
CA GLU A 115 -9.02 -14.29 3.26
C GLU A 115 -7.83 -13.96 2.37
N SER A 116 -7.83 -12.77 1.76
CA SER A 116 -6.67 -12.30 1.00
C SER A 116 -5.42 -12.35 1.86
N VAL A 117 -4.29 -12.69 1.24
CA VAL A 117 -2.99 -12.73 1.94
C VAL A 117 -2.73 -11.37 2.59
N TYR A 118 -2.94 -10.29 1.85
CA TYR A 118 -2.83 -8.93 2.38
C TYR A 118 -4.08 -8.14 2.08
N MET A 119 -4.45 -7.27 3.01
CA MET A 119 -5.57 -6.35 2.83
C MET A 119 -5.31 -5.08 3.63
N PHE A 120 -5.68 -3.92 3.08
CA PHE A 120 -5.71 -2.69 3.88
C PHE A 120 -6.93 -1.84 3.56
N ARG A 121 -7.27 -0.97 4.52
CA ARG A 121 -8.30 0.06 4.37
C ARG A 121 -7.75 1.37 4.93
N CYS A 122 -7.92 2.45 4.17
CA CYS A 122 -7.41 3.76 4.57
C CYS A 122 -8.22 4.88 3.92
N GLN A 123 -7.97 6.12 4.31
CA GLN A 123 -8.69 7.27 3.76
C GLN A 123 -7.93 8.04 2.71
N THR A 124 -6.60 7.99 2.73
CA THR A 124 -5.79 8.65 1.70
C THR A 124 -4.72 7.72 1.19
N VAL A 125 -4.40 7.86 -0.11
CA VAL A 125 -3.37 7.06 -0.75
C VAL A 125 -2.53 7.97 -1.62
N LYS A 126 -1.21 7.82 -1.51
CA LYS A 126 -0.23 8.41 -2.43
C LYS A 126 0.71 7.31 -2.87
N TRP A 127 1.30 7.46 -4.02
CA TRP A 127 2.28 6.50 -4.50
C TRP A 127 3.43 7.19 -5.20
N ARG A 128 4.56 6.51 -5.27
CA ARG A 128 5.72 7.01 -5.99
C ARG A 128 6.58 5.85 -6.47
N ILE A 129 7.30 6.12 -7.53
CA ILE A 129 8.33 5.21 -8.03
C ILE A 129 9.58 5.43 -7.19
N LEU A 130 10.26 4.36 -6.84
CA LEU A 130 11.52 4.43 -6.12
C LEU A 130 12.69 4.18 -7.07
N PRO A 131 13.86 4.77 -6.80
CA PRO A 131 15.03 4.47 -7.61
C PRO A 131 15.49 3.04 -7.39
N ASP A 132 16.07 2.44 -8.42
CA ASP A 132 16.65 1.10 -8.31
C ASP A 132 17.85 1.14 -7.39
N THR A 133 17.84 0.26 -6.39
CA THR A 133 18.90 0.19 -5.38
C THR A 133 19.60 -1.16 -5.37
N ASN A 134 19.25 -2.01 -6.31
CA ASN A 134 19.84 -3.35 -6.41
C ASN A 134 20.92 -3.44 -7.46
#